data_419d92dbd1b141964e480a3551c4e58b
#
_entry.id   419d92dbd1b141964e480a3551c4e58b
#
_cell.length_a   1.000
_cell.length_b   1.000
_cell.length_c   1.000
_cell.angle_alpha   90.00
_cell.angle_beta   90.00
_cell.angle_gamma   90.00
#
_symmetry.space_group_name_H-M   'P 1'
#
loop_
_entity.id
_entity.type
_entity.pdbx_description
1 polymer ?
#
loop_
_entity_poly.entity_id
_entity_poly.type
_entity_poly.pdbx_seq_one_letter_code
_entity_poly.pdbx_strand_id
1 'polypeptide(L)'
;MYKTILILLFTFVSAFAPHKSNTIMHHQQTMLCLGDSYTIGERVSDTDRFPVQLVKMLNEKGKYFADPVIIAKTGWTTDELIAAIKEKNLTGTFDYVTLLIGVNNQYRGYNIDIYKKEFNDLLKIAINYAGGKAGHVIVVSIPDWGVTPFAANEGRDKKKVGEEIDQYNAINKEEALNANVQYVDITPISKRAETDANLLAEDGLHPSGGMYTLWCEQILSRVK
;
A
#
# COMPACT_ATOMS: atom_id res chain seq x y z
N MET A 1 -48.15 -80.65 15.54
CA MET A 1 -46.82 -80.30 15.00
C MET A 1 -46.82 -78.85 14.65
N TYR A 2 -46.30 -78.02 15.51
CA TYR A 2 -46.13 -76.56 15.27
C TYR A 2 -44.65 -76.26 14.92
N LYS A 3 -44.43 -75.76 13.71
CA LYS A 3 -43.07 -75.30 13.30
C LYS A 3 -42.87 -73.85 13.75
N THR A 4 -41.96 -73.64 14.65
CA THR A 4 -41.51 -72.29 15.10
C THR A 4 -40.56 -71.75 14.09
N ILE A 5 -40.89 -70.62 13.46
CA ILE A 5 -40.01 -69.88 12.56
C ILE A 5 -39.26 -68.85 13.41
N LEU A 6 -37.93 -69.01 13.47
CA LEU A 6 -36.99 -68.03 14.14
C LEU A 6 -36.62 -66.97 13.12
N ILE A 7 -37.07 -65.73 13.36
CA ILE A 7 -36.68 -64.56 12.53
C ILE A 7 -35.41 -63.91 13.17
N LEU A 8 -34.28 -64.05 12.49
CA LEU A 8 -33.10 -63.35 12.88
C LEU A 8 -33.15 -61.85 12.34
N LEU A 9 -33.28 -60.90 13.26
CA LEU A 9 -33.10 -59.47 12.93
C LEU A 9 -31.61 -59.15 12.85
N PHE A 10 -31.13 -58.85 11.65
CA PHE A 10 -29.80 -58.23 11.43
C PHE A 10 -29.92 -56.74 11.63
N THR A 11 -29.37 -56.20 12.74
CA THR A 11 -29.20 -54.75 12.94
C THR A 11 -27.96 -54.28 12.23
N PHE A 12 -28.13 -53.50 11.16
CA PHE A 12 -27.04 -52.82 10.48
C PHE A 12 -26.60 -51.59 11.34
N VAL A 13 -25.49 -51.70 12.04
CA VAL A 13 -24.85 -50.57 12.71
C VAL A 13 -24.03 -49.83 11.65
N SER A 14 -24.55 -48.73 11.17
CA SER A 14 -23.86 -47.81 10.25
C SER A 14 -22.80 -47.02 11.05
N ALA A 15 -21.54 -47.38 10.93
CA ALA A 15 -20.43 -46.63 11.53
C ALA A 15 -20.24 -45.33 10.76
N PHE A 16 -20.70 -44.20 11.33
CA PHE A 16 -20.36 -42.89 10.86
C PHE A 16 -18.87 -42.63 11.19
N ALA A 17 -18.01 -42.69 10.18
CA ALA A 17 -16.63 -42.23 10.30
C ALA A 17 -16.62 -40.70 10.43
N PRO A 18 -15.90 -40.10 11.41
CA PRO A 18 -15.85 -38.68 11.54
C PRO A 18 -15.16 -38.09 10.30
N HIS A 19 -15.86 -37.23 9.59
CA HIS A 19 -15.32 -36.45 8.48
C HIS A 19 -14.29 -35.47 9.04
N LYS A 20 -13.00 -35.76 8.88
CA LYS A 20 -11.96 -34.79 9.19
C LYS A 20 -12.08 -33.64 8.21
N SER A 21 -12.70 -32.55 8.63
CA SER A 21 -12.62 -31.29 7.88
C SER A 21 -11.16 -30.85 7.90
N ASN A 22 -10.47 -30.94 6.78
CA ASN A 22 -9.19 -30.30 6.57
C ASN A 22 -9.45 -28.79 6.56
N THR A 23 -9.38 -28.14 7.71
CA THR A 23 -9.34 -26.67 7.79
C THR A 23 -8.03 -26.24 7.16
N ILE A 24 -8.07 -25.79 5.91
CA ILE A 24 -6.93 -25.13 5.28
C ILE A 24 -6.72 -23.84 6.07
N MET A 25 -5.69 -23.82 6.90
CA MET A 25 -5.24 -22.61 7.59
C MET A 25 -4.66 -21.69 6.52
N HIS A 26 -5.47 -20.76 6.00
CA HIS A 26 -4.99 -19.70 5.15
C HIS A 26 -4.05 -18.83 5.97
N HIS A 27 -2.77 -18.75 5.58
CA HIS A 27 -1.82 -17.80 6.16
C HIS A 27 -2.32 -16.39 5.92
N GLN A 28 -2.55 -15.62 6.98
CA GLN A 28 -2.95 -14.24 6.90
C GLN A 28 -1.74 -13.41 6.45
N GLN A 29 -1.83 -12.82 5.27
CA GLN A 29 -0.78 -11.98 4.70
C GLN A 29 -0.69 -10.64 5.44
N THR A 30 0.47 -10.04 5.41
CA THR A 30 0.77 -8.78 6.10
C THR A 30 1.30 -7.73 5.12
N MET A 31 0.97 -6.47 5.37
CA MET A 31 1.43 -5.34 4.55
C MET A 31 1.99 -4.23 5.44
N LEU A 32 3.19 -3.73 5.09
CA LEU A 32 3.80 -2.55 5.68
C LEU A 32 3.71 -1.40 4.67
N CYS A 33 3.21 -0.24 5.11
CA CYS A 33 3.08 0.95 4.28
C CYS A 33 3.95 2.07 4.86
N LEU A 34 4.96 2.47 4.09
CA LEU A 34 5.97 3.47 4.44
C LEU A 34 5.72 4.77 3.67
N GLY A 35 5.75 5.92 4.36
CA GLY A 35 5.58 7.17 3.63
C GLY A 35 5.37 8.42 4.49
N ASP A 36 4.61 9.35 3.93
CA ASP A 36 4.30 10.66 4.49
C ASP A 36 2.78 10.89 4.65
N SER A 37 2.29 12.13 4.48
CA SER A 37 0.86 12.47 4.57
C SER A 37 0.00 11.71 3.57
N TYR A 38 0.52 11.40 2.40
CA TYR A 38 -0.20 10.63 1.39
C TYR A 38 -0.41 9.17 1.79
N THR A 39 0.49 8.61 2.60
CA THR A 39 0.35 7.25 3.12
C THR A 39 -0.50 7.19 4.38
N ILE A 40 -0.34 8.18 5.29
CA ILE A 40 -1.17 8.22 6.50
C ILE A 40 -2.62 8.59 6.21
N GLY A 41 -2.91 9.15 5.03
CA GLY A 41 -4.25 9.59 4.65
C GLY A 41 -4.66 10.88 5.34
N GLU A 42 -3.83 11.93 5.20
CA GLU A 42 -4.14 13.24 5.76
C GLU A 42 -5.49 13.74 5.24
N ARG A 43 -6.34 14.27 6.12
CA ARG A 43 -7.68 14.81 5.83
C ARG A 43 -8.75 13.81 5.37
N VAL A 44 -8.49 12.50 5.42
CA VAL A 44 -9.53 11.49 5.20
C VAL A 44 -9.69 10.60 6.44
N SER A 45 -10.80 9.87 6.51
CA SER A 45 -11.02 8.90 7.57
C SER A 45 -10.02 7.74 7.49
N ASP A 46 -9.83 7.04 8.61
CA ASP A 46 -8.92 5.88 8.65
C ASP A 46 -9.28 4.82 7.60
N THR A 47 -10.56 4.65 7.30
CA THR A 47 -11.04 3.69 6.32
C THR A 47 -10.83 4.13 4.87
N ASP A 48 -10.64 5.44 4.64
CA ASP A 48 -10.54 6.03 3.30
C ASP A 48 -9.10 6.19 2.81
N ARG A 49 -8.09 6.00 3.69
CA ARG A 49 -6.67 6.03 3.28
C ARG A 49 -6.30 4.84 2.39
N PHE A 50 -5.39 5.03 1.43
CA PHE A 50 -5.09 3.98 0.44
C PHE A 50 -4.60 2.66 1.06
N PRO A 51 -3.78 2.60 2.14
CA PRO A 51 -3.35 1.33 2.70
C PRO A 51 -4.51 0.45 3.16
N VAL A 52 -5.51 1.07 3.81
CA VAL A 52 -6.70 0.36 4.33
C VAL A 52 -7.63 -0.04 3.20
N GLN A 53 -7.89 0.85 2.24
CA GLN A 53 -8.68 0.52 1.05
C GLN A 53 -8.04 -0.60 0.23
N LEU A 54 -6.71 -0.57 0.04
CA LEU A 54 -5.99 -1.60 -0.71
C LEU A 54 -6.16 -2.99 -0.08
N VAL A 55 -5.95 -3.10 1.23
CA VAL A 55 -6.13 -4.36 1.95
C VAL A 55 -7.58 -4.84 1.88
N LYS A 56 -8.56 -3.93 2.03
CA LYS A 56 -9.97 -4.26 1.87
C LYS A 56 -10.27 -4.82 0.47
N MET A 57 -9.81 -4.15 -0.58
CA MET A 57 -10.01 -4.60 -1.97
C MET A 57 -9.33 -5.94 -2.26
N LEU A 58 -8.14 -6.20 -1.68
CA LEU A 58 -7.45 -7.48 -1.77
C LEU A 58 -8.27 -8.60 -1.12
N ASN A 59 -8.83 -8.34 0.06
CA ASN A 59 -9.67 -9.29 0.78
C ASN A 59 -10.98 -9.59 0.03
N GLU A 60 -11.60 -8.58 -0.58
CA GLU A 60 -12.77 -8.75 -1.46
C GLU A 60 -12.46 -9.62 -2.69
N LYS A 61 -11.20 -9.66 -3.14
CA LYS A 61 -10.71 -10.54 -4.22
C LYS A 61 -10.25 -11.93 -3.73
N GLY A 62 -10.54 -12.27 -2.49
CA GLY A 62 -10.22 -13.59 -1.92
C GLY A 62 -8.78 -13.74 -1.43
N LYS A 63 -8.00 -12.64 -1.34
CA LYS A 63 -6.75 -12.61 -0.58
C LYS A 63 -7.10 -12.54 0.92
N TYR A 64 -6.14 -12.91 1.77
CA TYR A 64 -6.37 -12.89 3.22
C TYR A 64 -5.31 -12.06 3.92
N PHE A 65 -5.54 -10.74 3.96
CA PHE A 65 -4.64 -9.77 4.59
C PHE A 65 -5.14 -9.33 5.96
N ALA A 66 -4.22 -9.13 6.90
CA ALA A 66 -4.43 -8.37 8.13
C ALA A 66 -4.52 -6.87 7.83
N ASP A 67 -4.98 -6.07 8.80
CA ASP A 67 -4.90 -4.62 8.70
C ASP A 67 -3.46 -4.16 8.44
N PRO A 68 -3.25 -3.13 7.59
CA PRO A 68 -1.91 -2.71 7.23
C PRO A 68 -1.19 -2.06 8.40
N VAL A 69 0.10 -2.35 8.55
CA VAL A 69 0.98 -1.60 9.43
C VAL A 69 1.46 -0.36 8.68
N ILE A 70 1.28 0.83 9.28
CA ILE A 70 1.62 2.10 8.67
C ILE A 70 2.72 2.79 9.47
N ILE A 71 3.83 3.15 8.81
CA ILE A 71 4.86 4.06 9.31
C ILE A 71 4.89 5.25 8.37
N ALA A 72 4.13 6.27 8.72
CA ALA A 72 3.97 7.48 7.94
C ALA A 72 3.53 8.64 8.84
N LYS A 73 3.90 9.86 8.45
CA LYS A 73 3.46 11.08 9.13
C LYS A 73 3.48 12.26 8.17
N THR A 74 2.54 13.17 8.36
CA THR A 74 2.46 14.43 7.64
C THR A 74 3.77 15.21 7.70
N GLY A 75 4.25 15.63 6.54
CA GLY A 75 5.43 16.46 6.42
C GLY A 75 6.76 15.68 6.32
N TRP A 76 6.79 14.37 6.53
CA TRP A 76 8.05 13.63 6.53
C TRP A 76 8.77 13.65 5.18
N THR A 77 10.07 13.89 5.27
CA THR A 77 11.06 13.70 4.22
C THR A 77 11.68 12.30 4.30
N THR A 78 12.55 11.97 3.36
CA THR A 78 13.22 10.65 3.31
C THR A 78 14.03 10.35 4.56
N ASP A 79 14.81 11.30 5.05
CA ASP A 79 15.62 11.17 6.27
C ASP A 79 14.75 11.02 7.54
N GLU A 80 13.65 11.80 7.63
CA GLU A 80 12.70 11.71 8.74
C GLU A 80 11.99 10.34 8.76
N LEU A 81 11.63 9.79 7.59
CA LEU A 81 11.06 8.44 7.50
C LEU A 81 12.08 7.37 7.90
N ILE A 82 13.34 7.47 7.46
CA ILE A 82 14.43 6.56 7.87
C ILE A 82 14.58 6.57 9.40
N ALA A 83 14.62 7.76 10.00
CA ALA A 83 14.73 7.91 11.45
C ALA A 83 13.55 7.27 12.19
N ALA A 84 12.33 7.50 11.72
CA ALA A 84 11.12 6.94 12.31
C ALA A 84 11.05 5.40 12.21
N ILE A 85 11.46 4.83 11.08
CA ILE A 85 11.55 3.36 10.91
C ILE A 85 12.54 2.79 11.93
N LYS A 86 13.70 3.43 12.10
CA LYS A 86 14.69 3.01 13.08
C LYS A 86 14.17 3.10 14.51
N GLU A 87 13.45 4.16 14.86
CA GLU A 87 12.84 4.35 16.19
C GLU A 87 11.76 3.30 16.45
N LYS A 88 10.90 3.01 15.47
CA LYS A 88 9.85 1.99 15.58
C LYS A 88 10.41 0.59 15.77
N ASN A 89 11.61 0.32 15.25
CA ASN A 89 12.36 -0.93 15.41
C ASN A 89 11.49 -2.19 15.25
N LEU A 90 10.66 -2.23 14.17
CA LEU A 90 9.80 -3.37 13.90
C LEU A 90 10.64 -4.62 13.68
N THR A 91 10.22 -5.72 14.30
CA THR A 91 10.85 -7.04 14.12
C THR A 91 10.03 -7.88 13.14
N GLY A 92 10.70 -8.82 12.45
CA GLY A 92 10.06 -9.69 11.48
C GLY A 92 9.97 -9.12 10.08
N THR A 93 9.19 -9.78 9.24
CA THR A 93 9.02 -9.44 7.82
C THR A 93 7.54 -9.33 7.49
N PHE A 94 7.26 -8.69 6.36
CA PHE A 94 5.91 -8.52 5.80
C PHE A 94 5.83 -9.19 4.44
N ASP A 95 4.64 -9.66 4.07
CA ASP A 95 4.43 -10.25 2.75
C ASP A 95 4.53 -9.21 1.63
N TYR A 96 4.09 -7.97 1.89
CA TYR A 96 4.24 -6.85 0.97
C TYR A 96 4.64 -5.56 1.71
N VAL A 97 5.38 -4.70 1.00
CA VAL A 97 5.75 -3.37 1.49
C VAL A 97 5.42 -2.34 0.41
N THR A 98 4.74 -1.24 0.75
CA THR A 98 4.58 -0.08 -0.12
C THR A 98 5.48 1.06 0.36
N LEU A 99 6.02 1.84 -0.58
CA LEU A 99 6.84 3.04 -0.31
C LEU A 99 6.35 4.20 -1.17
N LEU A 100 5.85 5.25 -0.54
CA LEU A 100 5.47 6.52 -1.16
C LEU A 100 6.05 7.66 -0.33
N ILE A 101 7.08 8.33 -0.83
CA ILE A 101 7.82 9.38 -0.13
C ILE A 101 8.51 10.30 -1.13
N GLY A 102 8.75 11.56 -0.75
CA GLY A 102 9.59 12.49 -1.51
C GLY A 102 8.93 13.82 -1.82
N VAL A 103 7.61 13.95 -1.69
CA VAL A 103 6.95 15.24 -1.93
C VAL A 103 7.48 16.33 -1.02
N ASN A 104 7.76 16.04 0.25
CA ASN A 104 8.27 17.02 1.21
C ASN A 104 9.73 17.38 0.95
N ASN A 105 10.54 16.46 0.40
CA ASN A 105 11.88 16.79 -0.06
C ASN A 105 11.82 17.81 -1.19
N GLN A 106 10.94 17.61 -2.19
CA GLN A 106 10.70 18.54 -3.28
C GLN A 106 10.14 19.87 -2.77
N TYR A 107 9.10 19.86 -1.93
CA TYR A 107 8.43 21.05 -1.40
C TYR A 107 9.41 21.96 -0.63
N ARG A 108 10.34 21.35 0.16
CA ARG A 108 11.36 22.05 0.94
C ARG A 108 12.63 22.39 0.14
N GLY A 109 12.71 21.97 -1.14
CA GLY A 109 13.85 22.23 -2.01
C GLY A 109 15.13 21.50 -1.59
N TYR A 110 15.01 20.24 -1.13
CA TYR A 110 16.16 19.42 -0.78
C TYR A 110 17.03 19.12 -2.00
N ASN A 111 18.33 18.93 -1.75
CA ASN A 111 19.25 18.52 -2.80
C ASN A 111 18.85 17.15 -3.36
N ILE A 112 18.71 17.05 -4.68
CA ILE A 112 18.19 15.87 -5.35
C ILE A 112 19.13 14.65 -5.28
N ASP A 113 20.45 14.88 -5.18
CA ASP A 113 21.41 13.78 -5.04
C ASP A 113 21.35 13.17 -3.63
N ILE A 114 21.11 14.01 -2.61
CA ILE A 114 20.85 13.54 -1.25
C ILE A 114 19.57 12.73 -1.22
N TYR A 115 18.50 13.26 -1.83
CA TYR A 115 17.23 12.54 -1.96
C TYR A 115 17.42 11.16 -2.62
N LYS A 116 18.12 11.09 -3.76
CA LYS A 116 18.38 9.83 -4.48
C LYS A 116 19.07 8.81 -3.57
N LYS A 117 20.07 9.25 -2.80
CA LYS A 117 20.78 8.37 -1.87
C LYS A 117 19.86 7.84 -0.78
N GLU A 118 19.09 8.73 -0.13
CA GLU A 118 18.18 8.36 0.96
C GLU A 118 17.02 7.48 0.48
N PHE A 119 16.50 7.74 -0.73
CA PHE A 119 15.49 6.90 -1.36
C PHE A 119 16.02 5.47 -1.62
N ASN A 120 17.28 5.34 -2.06
CA ASN A 120 17.94 4.05 -2.20
C ASN A 120 18.08 3.31 -0.85
N ASP A 121 18.41 4.04 0.21
CA ASP A 121 18.48 3.45 1.54
C ASP A 121 17.09 2.98 2.03
N LEU A 122 16.03 3.75 1.74
CA LEU A 122 14.63 3.33 2.00
C LEU A 122 14.22 2.10 1.18
N LEU A 123 14.64 1.99 -0.08
CA LEU A 123 14.40 0.78 -0.89
C LEU A 123 15.04 -0.46 -0.27
N LYS A 124 16.27 -0.37 0.19
CA LYS A 124 16.96 -1.47 0.89
C LYS A 124 16.22 -1.87 2.16
N ILE A 125 15.77 -0.88 2.95
CA ILE A 125 14.96 -1.11 4.15
C ILE A 125 13.65 -1.81 3.79
N ALA A 126 12.93 -1.34 2.76
CA ALA A 126 11.69 -1.94 2.31
C ALA A 126 11.88 -3.40 1.84
N ILE A 127 12.94 -3.67 1.06
CA ILE A 127 13.29 -5.03 0.61
C ILE A 127 13.61 -5.94 1.81
N ASN A 128 14.33 -5.44 2.81
CA ASN A 128 14.62 -6.20 4.02
C ASN A 128 13.32 -6.56 4.78
N TYR A 129 12.39 -5.60 4.92
CA TYR A 129 11.08 -5.88 5.51
C TYR A 129 10.22 -6.83 4.66
N ALA A 130 10.41 -6.88 3.35
CA ALA A 130 9.78 -7.88 2.48
C ALA A 130 10.50 -9.25 2.50
N GLY A 131 11.38 -9.50 3.49
CA GLY A 131 12.13 -10.75 3.61
C GLY A 131 13.11 -10.99 2.45
N GLY A 132 13.68 -9.93 1.88
CA GLY A 132 14.58 -9.98 0.73
C GLY A 132 13.86 -10.11 -0.63
N LYS A 133 12.54 -10.14 -0.66
CA LYS A 133 11.74 -10.31 -1.87
C LYS A 133 11.46 -8.96 -2.54
N ALA A 134 12.38 -8.47 -3.36
CA ALA A 134 12.23 -7.16 -4.04
C ALA A 134 10.91 -7.05 -4.84
N GLY A 135 10.45 -8.12 -5.50
CA GLY A 135 9.17 -8.16 -6.21
C GLY A 135 7.93 -8.03 -5.32
N HIS A 136 8.07 -8.07 -4.00
CA HIS A 136 7.02 -7.81 -3.01
C HIS A 136 7.07 -6.38 -2.45
N VAL A 137 7.98 -5.55 -2.93
CA VAL A 137 8.02 -4.12 -2.65
C VAL A 137 7.38 -3.36 -3.81
N ILE A 138 6.56 -2.38 -3.50
CA ILE A 138 5.83 -1.55 -4.46
C ILE A 138 6.14 -0.09 -4.15
N VAL A 139 6.90 0.56 -5.02
CA VAL A 139 7.06 2.01 -5.01
C VAL A 139 5.86 2.63 -5.70
N VAL A 140 5.21 3.57 -5.03
CA VAL A 140 4.11 4.37 -5.58
C VAL A 140 4.67 5.75 -5.92
N SER A 141 4.38 6.26 -7.11
CA SER A 141 4.86 7.58 -7.53
C SER A 141 4.30 8.70 -6.64
N ILE A 142 5.06 9.80 -6.55
CA ILE A 142 4.64 11.03 -5.87
C ILE A 142 3.53 11.67 -6.70
N PRO A 143 2.38 12.05 -6.11
CA PRO A 143 1.33 12.79 -6.82
C PRO A 143 1.79 14.21 -7.18
N ASP A 144 1.30 14.75 -8.28
CA ASP A 144 1.54 16.14 -8.67
C ASP A 144 0.59 17.07 -7.90
N TRP A 145 1.12 17.72 -6.87
CA TRP A 145 0.37 18.69 -6.08
C TRP A 145 0.29 20.09 -6.74
N GLY A 146 1.09 20.34 -7.77
CA GLY A 146 1.11 21.62 -8.48
C GLY A 146 -0.22 21.98 -9.16
N VAL A 147 -1.05 20.99 -9.44
CA VAL A 147 -2.39 21.18 -10.04
C VAL A 147 -3.47 21.54 -9.01
N THR A 148 -3.13 21.57 -7.73
CA THR A 148 -4.11 21.72 -6.64
C THR A 148 -4.41 23.18 -6.30
N PRO A 149 -5.61 23.48 -5.74
CA PRO A 149 -5.91 24.80 -5.19
C PRO A 149 -4.90 25.28 -4.14
N PHE A 150 -4.36 24.37 -3.34
CA PHE A 150 -3.32 24.69 -2.36
C PHE A 150 -2.08 25.29 -3.04
N ALA A 151 -1.59 24.67 -4.11
CA ALA A 151 -0.42 25.19 -4.85
C ALA A 151 -0.69 26.60 -5.42
N ALA A 152 -1.89 26.82 -5.96
CA ALA A 152 -2.31 28.12 -6.48
C ALA A 152 -2.36 29.19 -5.37
N ASN A 153 -2.90 28.86 -4.21
CA ASN A 153 -3.00 29.76 -3.05
C ASN A 153 -1.61 30.11 -2.47
N GLU A 154 -0.66 29.17 -2.52
CA GLU A 154 0.75 29.39 -2.14
C GLU A 154 1.56 30.15 -3.21
N GLY A 155 0.93 30.54 -4.32
CA GLY A 155 1.58 31.23 -5.43
C GLY A 155 2.65 30.37 -6.14
N ARG A 156 2.50 29.03 -6.09
CA ARG A 156 3.45 28.11 -6.73
C ARG A 156 3.19 28.04 -8.24
N ASP A 157 4.27 28.03 -8.99
CA ASP A 157 4.21 27.77 -10.44
C ASP A 157 3.88 26.29 -10.67
N LYS A 158 2.66 26.02 -11.14
CA LYS A 158 2.17 24.68 -11.45
C LYS A 158 3.10 23.90 -12.35
N LYS A 159 3.61 24.55 -13.43
CA LYS A 159 4.51 23.88 -14.38
C LYS A 159 5.81 23.48 -13.73
N LYS A 160 6.38 24.39 -12.95
CA LYS A 160 7.64 24.13 -12.23
C LYS A 160 7.48 23.02 -11.21
N VAL A 161 6.40 23.02 -10.43
CA VAL A 161 6.12 21.92 -9.47
C VAL A 161 6.01 20.60 -10.21
N GLY A 162 5.23 20.54 -11.30
CA GLY A 162 5.07 19.33 -12.09
C GLY A 162 6.38 18.80 -12.65
N GLU A 163 7.24 19.67 -13.19
CA GLU A 163 8.58 19.31 -13.70
C GLU A 163 9.50 18.77 -12.60
N GLU A 164 9.46 19.36 -11.40
CA GLU A 164 10.23 18.90 -10.25
C GLU A 164 9.72 17.53 -9.74
N ILE A 165 8.41 17.34 -9.62
CA ILE A 165 7.81 16.04 -9.26
C ILE A 165 8.17 14.96 -10.29
N ASP A 166 8.12 15.28 -11.58
CA ASP A 166 8.51 14.35 -12.63
C ASP A 166 10.00 13.93 -12.50
N GLN A 167 10.92 14.85 -12.08
CA GLN A 167 12.32 14.51 -11.80
C GLN A 167 12.46 13.54 -10.61
N TYR A 168 11.76 13.82 -9.50
CA TYR A 168 11.75 12.92 -8.34
C TYR A 168 11.16 11.54 -8.69
N ASN A 169 10.08 11.50 -9.44
CA ASN A 169 9.46 10.27 -9.90
C ASN A 169 10.35 9.49 -10.89
N ALA A 170 11.13 10.17 -11.73
CA ALA A 170 12.11 9.52 -12.60
C ALA A 170 13.18 8.77 -11.78
N ILE A 171 13.70 9.39 -10.71
CA ILE A 171 14.62 8.76 -9.77
C ILE A 171 13.96 7.55 -9.10
N ASN A 172 12.77 7.72 -8.54
CA ASN A 172 12.05 6.65 -7.87
C ASN A 172 11.84 5.44 -8.78
N LYS A 173 11.46 5.70 -10.03
CA LYS A 173 11.25 4.65 -11.04
C LYS A 173 12.56 3.96 -11.42
N GLU A 174 13.61 4.72 -11.70
CA GLU A 174 14.93 4.19 -12.06
C GLU A 174 15.46 3.27 -10.96
N GLU A 175 15.49 3.77 -9.71
CA GLU A 175 16.03 3.03 -8.57
C GLU A 175 15.18 1.80 -8.23
N ALA A 176 13.85 1.90 -8.33
CA ALA A 176 12.95 0.75 -8.13
C ALA A 176 13.24 -0.34 -9.19
N LEU A 177 13.34 0.01 -10.46
CA LEU A 177 13.60 -0.94 -11.54
C LEU A 177 14.99 -1.60 -11.40
N ASN A 178 16.02 -0.80 -11.06
CA ASN A 178 17.38 -1.30 -10.82
C ASN A 178 17.43 -2.31 -9.67
N ALA A 179 16.57 -2.14 -8.66
CA ALA A 179 16.44 -3.03 -7.51
C ALA A 179 15.46 -4.20 -7.74
N ASN A 180 14.88 -4.35 -8.94
CA ASN A 180 13.79 -5.30 -9.26
C ASN A 180 12.54 -5.11 -8.36
N VAL A 181 12.30 -3.90 -7.91
CA VAL A 181 11.12 -3.48 -7.16
C VAL A 181 10.02 -3.04 -8.13
N GLN A 182 8.77 -3.31 -7.78
CA GLN A 182 7.64 -2.90 -8.59
C GLN A 182 7.44 -1.38 -8.47
N TYR A 183 7.11 -0.73 -9.59
CA TYR A 183 6.75 0.70 -9.63
C TYR A 183 5.33 0.87 -10.14
N VAL A 184 4.54 1.70 -9.45
CA VAL A 184 3.17 2.06 -9.84
C VAL A 184 3.08 3.56 -9.98
N ASP A 185 2.71 4.02 -11.18
CA ASP A 185 2.56 5.44 -11.48
C ASP A 185 1.12 5.90 -11.25
N ILE A 186 0.89 6.66 -10.17
CA ILE A 186 -0.39 7.28 -9.84
C ILE A 186 -0.42 8.79 -10.17
N THR A 187 0.70 9.35 -10.59
CA THR A 187 0.83 10.78 -10.89
C THR A 187 -0.19 11.26 -11.94
N PRO A 188 -0.46 10.51 -13.04
CA PRO A 188 -1.51 10.89 -13.98
C PRO A 188 -2.92 10.96 -13.36
N ILE A 189 -3.19 10.13 -12.33
CA ILE A 189 -4.47 10.18 -11.61
C ILE A 189 -4.55 11.45 -10.78
N SER A 190 -3.47 11.81 -10.06
CA SER A 190 -3.45 13.04 -9.26
C SER A 190 -3.64 14.30 -10.10
N LYS A 191 -3.09 14.33 -11.32
CA LYS A 191 -3.26 15.45 -12.26
C LYS A 191 -4.73 15.72 -12.66
N ARG A 192 -5.62 14.73 -12.52
CA ARG A 192 -7.07 14.89 -12.77
C ARG A 192 -7.74 15.84 -11.77
N ALA A 193 -7.14 16.08 -10.61
CA ALA A 193 -7.64 17.04 -9.62
C ALA A 193 -7.69 18.49 -10.16
N GLU A 194 -6.99 18.78 -11.24
CA GLU A 194 -7.09 20.07 -11.91
C GLU A 194 -8.51 20.39 -12.41
N THR A 195 -9.24 19.37 -12.81
CA THR A 195 -10.58 19.51 -13.39
C THR A 195 -11.68 18.84 -12.55
N ASP A 196 -11.29 18.03 -11.57
CA ASP A 196 -12.22 17.33 -10.67
C ASP A 196 -11.83 17.54 -9.21
N ALA A 197 -12.39 18.56 -8.57
CA ALA A 197 -12.12 18.89 -7.17
C ALA A 197 -12.56 17.79 -6.19
N ASN A 198 -13.46 16.86 -6.58
CA ASN A 198 -13.88 15.76 -5.72
C ASN A 198 -12.76 14.75 -5.47
N LEU A 199 -11.68 14.82 -6.24
CA LEU A 199 -10.48 14.00 -6.04
C LEU A 199 -9.59 14.51 -4.90
N LEU A 200 -9.84 15.72 -4.38
CA LEU A 200 -9.12 16.29 -3.24
C LEU A 200 -9.96 16.25 -1.97
N ALA A 201 -9.28 16.18 -0.84
CA ALA A 201 -9.84 16.40 0.46
C ALA A 201 -10.18 17.90 0.67
N GLU A 202 -10.82 18.23 1.79
CA GLU A 202 -11.31 19.60 2.09
C GLU A 202 -10.21 20.68 2.13
N ASP A 203 -8.95 20.29 2.33
CA ASP A 203 -7.80 21.21 2.35
C ASP A 203 -7.33 21.62 0.95
N GLY A 204 -7.90 21.06 -0.10
CA GLY A 204 -7.54 21.33 -1.48
C GLY A 204 -6.12 20.95 -1.87
N LEU A 205 -5.52 19.99 -1.15
CA LEU A 205 -4.17 19.46 -1.35
C LEU A 205 -4.13 17.94 -1.37
N HIS A 206 -4.55 17.32 -0.26
CA HIS A 206 -4.44 15.88 -0.09
C HIS A 206 -5.52 15.13 -0.88
N PRO A 207 -5.26 13.88 -1.27
CA PRO A 207 -6.24 13.06 -1.98
C PRO A 207 -7.50 12.82 -1.15
N SER A 208 -8.64 12.83 -1.80
CA SER A 208 -9.89 12.31 -1.22
C SER A 208 -9.88 10.78 -1.15
N GLY A 209 -10.81 10.19 -0.39
CA GLY A 209 -11.04 8.75 -0.41
C GLY A 209 -11.29 8.20 -1.82
N GLY A 210 -11.96 8.99 -2.68
CA GLY A 210 -12.20 8.63 -4.09
C GLY A 210 -10.91 8.56 -4.91
N MET A 211 -9.99 9.51 -4.74
CA MET A 211 -8.68 9.45 -5.40
C MET A 211 -7.88 8.24 -4.90
N TYR A 212 -7.88 7.95 -3.60
CA TYR A 212 -7.22 6.77 -3.04
C TYR A 212 -7.78 5.47 -3.60
N THR A 213 -9.09 5.39 -3.87
CA THR A 213 -9.71 4.24 -4.55
C THR A 213 -9.05 4.00 -5.92
N LEU A 214 -8.91 5.05 -6.73
CA LEU A 214 -8.27 4.96 -8.04
C LEU A 214 -6.79 4.54 -7.95
N TRP A 215 -6.06 4.99 -6.92
CA TRP A 215 -4.69 4.53 -6.67
C TRP A 215 -4.65 3.03 -6.34
N CYS A 216 -5.56 2.59 -5.46
CA CYS A 216 -5.67 1.19 -5.09
C CYS A 216 -5.94 0.28 -6.29
N GLU A 217 -6.78 0.69 -7.24
CA GLU A 217 -7.04 -0.05 -8.48
C GLU A 217 -5.76 -0.28 -9.30
N GLN A 218 -4.84 0.70 -9.35
CA GLN A 218 -3.55 0.55 -10.02
C GLN A 218 -2.60 -0.37 -9.24
N ILE A 219 -2.55 -0.22 -7.91
CA ILE A 219 -1.65 -0.98 -7.04
C ILE A 219 -2.08 -2.45 -6.95
N LEU A 220 -3.39 -2.71 -6.97
CA LEU A 220 -3.99 -4.02 -6.78
C LEU A 220 -3.41 -5.10 -7.72
N SER A 221 -3.12 -4.73 -8.97
CA SER A 221 -2.56 -5.61 -9.98
C SER A 221 -1.14 -6.09 -9.66
N ARG A 222 -0.47 -5.45 -8.71
CA ARG A 222 0.91 -5.74 -8.31
C ARG A 222 1.01 -6.72 -7.15
N VAL A 223 -0.07 -6.94 -6.42
CA VAL A 223 -0.14 -7.91 -5.33
C VAL A 223 -0.62 -9.26 -5.91
N LYS A 224 0.30 -10.21 -6.01
CA LYS A 224 0.07 -11.54 -6.63
C LYS A 224 -0.42 -12.56 -5.61
#